data_cb514a2b075e87a92a99cafe3e02c918
#
_entry.id   cb514a2b075e87a92a99cafe3e02c918
#
_cell.length_a   1.000
_cell.length_b   1.000
_cell.length_c   1.000
_cell.angle_alpha   90.00
_cell.angle_beta   90.00
_cell.angle_gamma   90.00
#
_symmetry.space_group_name_H-M   'P 1'
#
loop_
_entity.id
_entity.type
_entity.pdbx_description
1 polymer ?
#
loop_
_entity_poly.entity_id
_entity_poly.type
_entity_poly.pdbx_seq_one_letter_code
_entity_poly.pdbx_strand_id
1 'polypeptide(L)'
;DAIEFTIVNGKTRFEFLIDGSIDVLSATTTFTFTRNVAKKLEFLPTTFYDGQGFIVRKTLGVSSAKQLEGAKICFSGTSTAAKNIADFFELHGISYIPVSVKPTEKTKNVYKRGDCDMYGTDRSGLASNRLSFDDPERHMILPEIISKEPLGPVVKYGDQKWSDVIRWTIYVLFIAEEMGINSKNIDSFKNHIDPYIQRFMGEKNGKDYPHLGAKLGLSA
;
A
#
# COMPACT_ATOMS: atom_id res chain seq x y z
N ASP A 1 -4.06 21.11 -15.01
CA ASP A 1 -3.62 19.74 -14.73
C ASP A 1 -4.70 18.99 -13.99
N ALA A 2 -4.89 17.74 -14.35
CA ALA A 2 -6.08 17.00 -13.99
C ALA A 2 -5.99 16.28 -12.62
N ILE A 3 -4.86 16.35 -11.91
CA ILE A 3 -4.66 15.63 -10.64
C ILE A 3 -4.14 16.58 -9.58
N GLU A 4 -4.85 16.63 -8.45
CA GLU A 4 -4.44 17.33 -7.24
C GLU A 4 -4.06 16.31 -6.15
N PHE A 5 -2.94 16.54 -5.48
CA PHE A 5 -2.46 15.65 -4.41
C PHE A 5 -2.80 16.21 -3.04
N THR A 6 -3.60 15.46 -2.28
CA THR A 6 -3.95 15.78 -0.90
C THR A 6 -3.23 14.86 0.08
N ILE A 7 -2.49 15.43 1.04
CA ILE A 7 -1.81 14.63 2.06
C ILE A 7 -2.81 14.15 3.11
N VAL A 8 -2.86 12.84 3.30
CA VAL A 8 -3.71 12.19 4.30
C VAL A 8 -2.88 11.42 5.32
N ASN A 9 -3.48 11.11 6.46
CA ASN A 9 -2.89 10.24 7.49
C ASN A 9 -3.84 9.09 7.86
N GLY A 10 -3.44 8.22 8.77
CA GLY A 10 -4.22 7.05 9.16
C GLY A 10 -5.62 7.37 9.71
N LYS A 11 -5.85 8.56 10.25
CA LYS A 11 -7.16 9.02 10.73
C LYS A 11 -8.00 9.59 9.58
N THR A 12 -7.45 10.54 8.83
CA THR A 12 -8.20 11.33 7.84
C THR A 12 -8.44 10.62 6.52
N ARG A 13 -7.61 9.65 6.12
CA ARG A 13 -7.64 9.04 4.79
C ARG A 13 -8.99 8.45 4.37
N PHE A 14 -9.71 7.82 5.30
CA PHE A 14 -11.03 7.25 5.00
C PHE A 14 -12.14 8.28 5.13
N GLU A 15 -12.00 9.23 6.05
CA GLU A 15 -12.94 10.34 6.21
C GLU A 15 -12.98 11.19 4.94
N PHE A 16 -11.84 11.59 4.42
CA PHE A 16 -11.70 12.40 3.19
C PHE A 16 -12.23 11.68 1.94
N LEU A 17 -12.09 10.35 1.87
CA LEU A 17 -12.65 9.58 0.78
C LEU A 17 -14.19 9.48 0.88
N ILE A 18 -14.71 9.30 2.09
CA ILE A 18 -16.16 9.18 2.33
C ILE A 18 -16.89 10.50 2.11
N ASP A 19 -16.32 11.62 2.55
CA ASP A 19 -16.92 12.95 2.42
C ASP A 19 -16.69 13.57 1.02
N GLY A 20 -15.82 12.97 0.20
CA GLY A 20 -15.52 13.45 -1.16
C GLY A 20 -14.45 14.53 -1.21
N SER A 21 -13.69 14.73 -0.14
CA SER A 21 -12.50 15.62 -0.14
C SER A 21 -11.36 15.05 -1.02
N ILE A 22 -11.36 13.75 -1.28
CA ILE A 22 -10.52 13.07 -2.27
C ILE A 22 -11.35 12.06 -3.05
N ASP A 23 -11.04 11.86 -4.32
CA ASP A 23 -11.73 10.93 -5.20
C ASP A 23 -11.10 9.53 -5.21
N VAL A 24 -9.78 9.46 -4.98
CA VAL A 24 -9.00 8.23 -4.93
C VAL A 24 -8.03 8.28 -3.75
N LEU A 25 -8.06 7.25 -2.93
CA LEU A 25 -7.05 7.03 -1.91
C LEU A 25 -5.97 6.08 -2.45
N SER A 26 -4.81 6.62 -2.83
CA SER A 26 -3.63 5.87 -3.27
C SER A 26 -2.54 5.95 -2.20
N ALA A 27 -2.77 5.29 -1.07
CA ALA A 27 -1.81 5.16 0.01
C ALA A 27 -1.79 3.70 0.45
N THR A 28 -0.68 3.22 1.02
CA THR A 28 -0.52 1.82 1.47
C THR A 28 -1.71 1.34 2.32
N THR A 29 -2.80 0.96 1.63
CA THR A 29 -4.09 0.66 2.27
C THR A 29 -4.43 -0.81 2.07
N THR A 30 -4.35 -1.56 3.15
CA THR A 30 -4.66 -2.98 3.17
C THR A 30 -6.14 -3.22 2.92
N PHE A 31 -6.46 -4.08 1.96
CA PHE A 31 -7.80 -4.58 1.73
C PHE A 31 -8.21 -5.48 2.90
N THR A 32 -9.23 -5.07 3.65
CA THR A 32 -9.81 -5.88 4.73
C THR A 32 -11.33 -5.90 4.61
N PHE A 33 -11.95 -7.01 5.08
CA PHE A 33 -13.39 -7.14 5.12
C PHE A 33 -14.07 -5.94 5.80
N THR A 34 -13.58 -5.53 6.97
CA THR A 34 -14.13 -4.39 7.72
C THR A 34 -14.08 -3.08 6.94
N ARG A 35 -12.97 -2.82 6.25
CA ARG A 35 -12.82 -1.59 5.44
C ARG A 35 -13.74 -1.61 4.23
N ASN A 36 -13.82 -2.74 3.56
CA ASN A 36 -14.66 -2.86 2.37
C ASN A 36 -16.15 -2.85 2.73
N VAL A 37 -16.59 -3.76 3.59
CA VAL A 37 -18.02 -3.97 3.87
C VAL A 37 -18.57 -2.97 4.88
N ALA A 38 -17.95 -2.84 6.06
CA ALA A 38 -18.49 -2.00 7.11
C ALA A 38 -18.28 -0.50 6.85
N LYS A 39 -17.18 -0.10 6.22
CA LYS A 39 -16.92 1.31 5.88
C LYS A 39 -17.40 1.69 4.47
N LYS A 40 -17.95 0.73 3.71
CA LYS A 40 -18.45 0.96 2.34
C LYS A 40 -17.39 1.62 1.45
N LEU A 41 -16.18 1.03 1.45
CA LEU A 41 -15.05 1.45 0.63
C LEU A 41 -14.83 0.42 -0.46
N GLU A 42 -14.70 0.85 -1.70
CA GLU A 42 -14.40 -0.05 -2.81
C GLU A 42 -12.90 -0.15 -3.03
N PHE A 43 -12.36 -1.34 -2.78
CA PHE A 43 -10.97 -1.66 -3.05
C PHE A 43 -10.81 -2.09 -4.51
N LEU A 44 -9.84 -1.50 -5.17
CA LEU A 44 -9.48 -1.77 -6.54
C LEU A 44 -8.36 -2.82 -6.61
N PRO A 45 -7.86 -3.21 -7.79
CA PRO A 45 -6.86 -4.26 -7.88
C PRO A 45 -5.67 -4.03 -6.94
N THR A 46 -5.23 -5.10 -6.30
CA THR A 46 -4.03 -5.08 -5.45
C THR A 46 -2.81 -4.75 -6.31
N THR A 47 -2.15 -3.66 -5.98
CA THR A 47 -0.94 -3.19 -6.68
C THR A 47 0.34 -3.69 -6.03
N PHE A 48 0.27 -4.11 -4.78
CA PHE A 48 1.42 -4.65 -4.06
C PHE A 48 0.98 -5.62 -2.96
N TYR A 49 1.59 -6.80 -2.90
CA TYR A 49 1.39 -7.76 -1.81
C TYR A 49 2.52 -7.59 -0.80
N ASP A 50 2.21 -7.01 0.33
CA ASP A 50 3.12 -6.83 1.46
C ASP A 50 2.80 -7.79 2.60
N GLY A 51 3.51 -7.66 3.67
CA GLY A 51 3.27 -8.33 4.95
C GLY A 51 3.85 -7.48 6.06
N GLN A 52 3.21 -7.50 7.21
CA GLN A 52 3.73 -6.80 8.38
C GLN A 52 4.93 -7.54 8.96
N GLY A 53 5.92 -6.79 9.41
CA GLY A 53 7.11 -7.29 10.09
C GLY A 53 7.56 -6.33 11.18
N PHE A 54 8.79 -6.53 11.62
CA PHE A 54 9.39 -5.78 12.71
C PHE A 54 10.80 -5.32 12.37
N ILE A 55 11.18 -4.15 12.86
CA ILE A 55 12.56 -3.66 12.87
C ILE A 55 13.03 -3.45 14.30
N VAL A 56 14.27 -3.83 14.57
CA VAL A 56 14.93 -3.70 15.87
C VAL A 56 16.33 -3.11 15.73
N ARG A 57 16.87 -2.59 16.83
CA ARG A 57 18.30 -2.27 16.91
C ARG A 57 19.09 -3.56 17.05
N LYS A 58 20.19 -3.71 16.30
CA LYS A 58 21.09 -4.88 16.40
C LYS A 58 21.69 -5.08 17.79
N THR A 59 21.79 -3.99 18.56
CA THR A 59 22.28 -4.04 19.95
C THR A 59 21.39 -4.86 20.90
N LEU A 60 20.15 -5.17 20.51
CA LEU A 60 19.29 -6.09 21.28
C LEU A 60 19.76 -7.55 21.21
N GLY A 61 20.64 -7.90 20.25
CA GLY A 61 21.20 -9.24 20.11
C GLY A 61 20.19 -10.33 19.75
N VAL A 62 19.03 -9.96 19.21
CA VAL A 62 17.95 -10.87 18.83
C VAL A 62 17.92 -11.10 17.31
N SER A 63 17.49 -12.28 16.89
CA SER A 63 17.30 -12.64 15.48
C SER A 63 15.85 -12.99 15.12
N SER A 64 14.95 -12.99 16.10
CA SER A 64 13.53 -13.31 15.95
C SER A 64 12.70 -12.46 16.92
N ALA A 65 11.52 -12.05 16.49
CA ALA A 65 10.54 -11.38 17.33
C ALA A 65 10.07 -12.24 18.51
N LYS A 66 10.21 -13.55 18.40
CA LYS A 66 9.88 -14.50 19.47
C LYS A 66 10.83 -14.46 20.67
N GLN A 67 11.95 -13.77 20.54
CA GLN A 67 12.95 -13.60 21.62
C GLN A 67 12.69 -12.33 22.44
N LEU A 68 11.64 -11.56 22.13
CA LEU A 68 11.40 -10.24 22.70
C LEU A 68 10.26 -10.25 23.74
N GLU A 69 10.42 -11.08 24.79
CA GLU A 69 9.53 -11.07 25.95
C GLU A 69 9.58 -9.71 26.67
N GLY A 70 8.40 -9.14 26.93
CA GLY A 70 8.26 -7.85 27.63
C GLY A 70 8.69 -6.60 26.86
N ALA A 71 9.06 -6.74 25.57
CA ALA A 71 9.54 -5.61 24.78
C ALA A 71 8.45 -4.57 24.49
N LYS A 72 8.83 -3.29 24.41
CA LYS A 72 7.97 -2.19 23.97
C LYS A 72 7.90 -2.18 22.44
N ILE A 73 6.70 -2.27 21.89
CA ILE A 73 6.47 -2.31 20.44
C ILE A 73 5.70 -1.08 20.00
N CYS A 74 6.33 -0.24 19.17
CA CYS A 74 5.67 0.90 18.52
C CYS A 74 4.92 0.46 17.27
N PHE A 75 3.72 0.99 17.08
CA PHE A 75 2.92 0.84 15.86
C PHE A 75 1.94 2.01 15.69
N SER A 76 1.45 2.24 14.48
CA SER A 76 0.41 3.23 14.26
C SER A 76 -0.94 2.74 14.81
N GLY A 77 -1.53 3.50 15.72
CA GLY A 77 -2.81 3.15 16.37
C GLY A 77 -4.03 3.14 15.43
N THR A 78 -3.88 3.61 14.18
CA THR A 78 -4.96 3.65 13.17
C THR A 78 -4.78 2.65 12.04
N SER A 79 -3.78 1.76 12.13
CA SER A 79 -3.47 0.73 11.13
C SER A 79 -3.97 -0.66 11.54
N THR A 80 -3.83 -1.64 10.66
CA THR A 80 -4.05 -3.06 10.96
C THR A 80 -3.00 -3.62 11.92
N ALA A 81 -1.87 -2.91 12.08
CA ALA A 81 -0.70 -3.36 12.81
C ALA A 81 -1.00 -3.74 14.27
N ALA A 82 -1.86 -2.98 14.95
CA ALA A 82 -2.21 -3.25 16.35
C ALA A 82 -2.75 -4.67 16.55
N LYS A 83 -3.71 -5.05 15.69
CA LYS A 83 -4.34 -6.37 15.75
C LYS A 83 -3.36 -7.48 15.38
N ASN A 84 -2.62 -7.31 14.28
CA ASN A 84 -1.67 -8.32 13.81
C ASN A 84 -0.55 -8.58 14.84
N ILE A 85 -0.09 -7.53 15.53
CA ILE A 85 0.88 -7.67 16.63
C ILE A 85 0.28 -8.46 17.79
N ALA A 86 -0.93 -8.10 18.22
CA ALA A 86 -1.59 -8.79 19.33
C ALA A 86 -1.78 -10.28 19.00
N ASP A 87 -2.34 -10.59 17.83
CA ASP A 87 -2.56 -11.96 17.38
C ASP A 87 -1.25 -12.78 17.32
N PHE A 88 -0.14 -12.16 16.85
CA PHE A 88 1.16 -12.83 16.76
C PHE A 88 1.74 -13.15 18.14
N PHE A 89 1.75 -12.20 19.06
CA PHE A 89 2.34 -12.39 20.39
C PHE A 89 1.48 -13.32 21.26
N GLU A 90 0.16 -13.23 21.16
CA GLU A 90 -0.77 -14.16 21.82
C GLU A 90 -0.58 -15.59 21.32
N LEU A 91 -0.50 -15.82 20.00
CA LEU A 91 -0.26 -17.14 19.40
C LEU A 91 1.02 -17.81 19.93
N HIS A 92 2.04 -17.02 20.23
CA HIS A 92 3.34 -17.54 20.71
C HIS A 92 3.49 -17.52 22.23
N GLY A 93 2.47 -17.06 22.97
CA GLY A 93 2.50 -16.97 24.44
C GLY A 93 3.54 -15.98 24.96
N ILE A 94 3.85 -14.92 24.20
CA ILE A 94 4.88 -13.92 24.51
C ILE A 94 4.20 -12.62 24.97
N SER A 95 4.56 -12.10 26.12
CA SER A 95 4.07 -10.79 26.57
C SER A 95 4.83 -9.65 25.87
N TYR A 96 4.17 -8.50 25.69
CA TYR A 96 4.78 -7.29 25.17
C TYR A 96 4.08 -6.05 25.72
N ILE A 97 4.71 -4.89 25.59
CA ILE A 97 4.15 -3.60 25.99
C ILE A 97 3.78 -2.81 24.72
N PRO A 98 2.47 -2.62 24.43
CA PRO A 98 2.03 -1.89 23.24
C PRO A 98 2.28 -0.39 23.39
N VAL A 99 2.93 0.22 22.39
CA VAL A 99 3.13 1.67 22.27
C VAL A 99 2.38 2.15 21.02
N SER A 100 1.11 2.48 21.22
CA SER A 100 0.24 2.98 20.15
C SER A 100 0.55 4.44 19.86
N VAL A 101 1.09 4.72 18.66
CA VAL A 101 1.49 6.05 18.25
C VAL A 101 0.32 6.79 17.61
N LYS A 102 0.11 8.03 18.03
CA LYS A 102 -0.98 8.89 17.53
C LYS A 102 -0.77 9.25 16.05
N PRO A 103 -1.86 9.51 15.28
CA PRO A 103 -1.77 9.89 13.87
C PRO A 103 -0.98 11.17 13.57
N THR A 104 -0.81 12.01 14.56
CA THR A 104 -0.05 13.28 14.47
C THR A 104 1.45 13.08 14.56
N GLU A 105 1.91 11.88 14.89
CA GLU A 105 3.33 11.56 15.05
C GLU A 105 3.73 10.37 14.15
N LYS A 106 4.93 10.42 13.60
CA LYS A 106 5.47 9.31 12.80
C LYS A 106 6.05 8.25 13.72
N THR A 107 5.55 7.02 13.65
CA THR A 107 5.99 5.88 14.48
C THR A 107 7.50 5.67 14.43
N LYS A 108 8.13 5.87 13.26
CA LYS A 108 9.60 5.77 13.13
C LYS A 108 10.36 6.75 14.03
N ASN A 109 9.79 7.93 14.32
CA ASN A 109 10.45 8.92 15.20
C ASN A 109 10.39 8.48 16.66
N VAL A 110 9.28 7.88 17.08
CA VAL A 110 9.11 7.29 18.43
C VAL A 110 10.15 6.18 18.63
N TYR A 111 10.31 5.31 17.64
CA TYR A 111 11.32 4.26 17.66
C TYR A 111 12.75 4.84 17.66
N LYS A 112 13.06 5.86 16.85
CA LYS A 112 14.38 6.51 16.81
C LYS A 112 14.79 7.08 18.17
N ARG A 113 13.86 7.71 18.90
CA ARG A 113 14.12 8.27 20.26
C ARG A 113 14.38 7.20 21.32
N GLY A 114 14.08 5.94 21.04
CA GLY A 114 14.23 4.85 22.00
C GLY A 114 13.02 4.63 22.91
N ASP A 115 11.88 5.23 22.61
CA ASP A 115 10.64 5.08 23.38
C ASP A 115 10.07 3.65 23.25
N CYS A 116 10.54 2.89 22.29
CA CYS A 116 10.23 1.47 22.09
C CYS A 116 11.45 0.68 21.57
N ASP A 117 11.43 -0.62 21.82
CA ASP A 117 12.49 -1.55 21.47
C ASP A 117 12.34 -2.03 20.02
N MET A 118 11.10 -2.15 19.56
CA MET A 118 10.73 -2.68 18.27
C MET A 118 9.66 -1.78 17.61
N TYR A 119 9.73 -1.67 16.28
CA TYR A 119 8.73 -0.98 15.47
C TYR A 119 8.09 -1.95 14.47
N GLY A 120 6.75 -2.05 14.52
CA GLY A 120 5.95 -2.92 13.64
C GLY A 120 5.16 -2.13 12.60
N THR A 121 5.35 -2.47 11.33
CA THR A 121 4.58 -2.00 10.17
C THR A 121 4.85 -2.89 8.96
N ASP A 122 4.32 -2.54 7.79
CA ASP A 122 4.56 -3.22 6.52
C ASP A 122 6.07 -3.30 6.22
N ARG A 123 6.54 -4.42 5.71
CA ARG A 123 7.97 -4.68 5.45
C ARG A 123 8.59 -3.71 4.45
N SER A 124 7.84 -3.34 3.40
CA SER A 124 8.27 -2.30 2.47
C SER A 124 8.48 -0.95 3.17
N GLY A 125 7.56 -0.61 4.09
CA GLY A 125 7.66 0.57 4.93
C GLY A 125 8.85 0.50 5.91
N LEU A 126 9.13 -0.67 6.49
CA LEU A 126 10.32 -0.88 7.34
C LEU A 126 11.61 -0.69 6.55
N ALA A 127 11.69 -1.24 5.33
CA ALA A 127 12.86 -1.09 4.47
C ALA A 127 13.12 0.39 4.12
N SER A 128 12.09 1.10 3.68
CA SER A 128 12.16 2.52 3.37
C SER A 128 12.53 3.37 4.60
N ASN A 129 11.93 3.09 5.76
CA ASN A 129 12.21 3.80 6.99
C ASN A 129 13.64 3.55 7.48
N ARG A 130 14.14 2.31 7.37
CA ARG A 130 15.52 1.95 7.72
C ARG A 130 16.53 2.80 6.95
N LEU A 131 16.33 2.97 5.63
CA LEU A 131 17.20 3.81 4.79
C LEU A 131 17.19 5.29 5.21
N SER A 132 16.16 5.74 5.91
CA SER A 132 16.04 7.12 6.40
C SER A 132 16.63 7.33 7.81
N PHE A 133 17.18 6.31 8.45
CA PHE A 133 17.84 6.41 9.74
C PHE A 133 19.26 6.93 9.57
N ASP A 134 19.79 7.56 10.63
CA ASP A 134 21.14 8.13 10.61
C ASP A 134 22.21 7.02 10.48
N ASP A 135 21.94 5.84 11.07
CA ASP A 135 22.77 4.63 11.03
C ASP A 135 21.93 3.41 10.57
N PRO A 136 21.58 3.26 9.27
CA PRO A 136 20.74 2.14 8.80
C PRO A 136 21.28 0.76 9.16
N GLU A 137 22.61 0.62 9.19
CA GLU A 137 23.28 -0.64 9.48
C GLU A 137 23.20 -1.10 10.96
N ARG A 138 22.83 -0.20 11.86
CA ARG A 138 22.56 -0.54 13.27
C ARG A 138 21.18 -1.15 13.49
N HIS A 139 20.37 -1.20 12.46
CA HIS A 139 19.02 -1.71 12.51
C HIS A 139 18.87 -2.93 11.61
N MET A 140 18.02 -3.88 11.99
CA MET A 140 17.68 -5.02 11.16
C MET A 140 16.17 -5.28 11.18
N ILE A 141 15.67 -5.70 10.02
CA ILE A 141 14.30 -6.19 9.87
C ILE A 141 14.32 -7.67 10.23
N LEU A 142 13.49 -8.06 11.19
CA LEU A 142 13.37 -9.44 11.62
C LEU A 142 12.72 -10.31 10.52
N PRO A 143 12.97 -11.62 10.50
CA PRO A 143 12.49 -12.49 9.43
C PRO A 143 10.98 -12.71 9.41
N GLU A 144 10.30 -12.52 10.54
CA GLU A 144 8.89 -12.81 10.65
C GLU A 144 8.03 -11.93 9.75
N ILE A 145 7.05 -12.57 9.11
CA ILE A 145 5.95 -11.92 8.39
C ILE A 145 4.67 -12.33 9.10
N ILE A 146 4.08 -11.40 9.82
CA ILE A 146 2.98 -11.68 10.75
C ILE A 146 1.59 -11.44 10.17
N SER A 147 1.50 -10.94 8.93
CA SER A 147 0.23 -10.77 8.21
C SER A 147 0.41 -10.86 6.71
N LYS A 148 -0.72 -10.91 6.00
CA LYS A 148 -0.81 -10.69 4.56
C LYS A 148 -1.47 -9.34 4.33
N GLU A 149 -0.76 -8.45 3.64
CA GLU A 149 -1.20 -7.09 3.39
C GLU A 149 -1.37 -6.86 1.87
N PRO A 150 -2.53 -7.20 1.26
CA PRO A 150 -2.84 -6.82 -0.10
C PRO A 150 -3.14 -5.32 -0.14
N LEU A 151 -2.23 -4.55 -0.73
CA LEU A 151 -2.29 -3.09 -0.79
C LEU A 151 -2.82 -2.65 -2.16
N GLY A 152 -3.77 -1.73 -2.16
CA GLY A 152 -4.32 -1.20 -3.40
C GLY A 152 -5.01 0.14 -3.21
N PRO A 153 -5.30 0.84 -4.30
CA PRO A 153 -6.11 2.05 -4.28
C PRO A 153 -7.54 1.75 -3.86
N VAL A 154 -8.17 2.76 -3.29
CA VAL A 154 -9.54 2.70 -2.77
C VAL A 154 -10.32 3.88 -3.29
N VAL A 155 -11.58 3.65 -3.66
CA VAL A 155 -12.54 4.70 -4.02
C VAL A 155 -13.77 4.62 -3.12
N LYS A 156 -14.58 5.66 -3.14
CA LYS A 156 -15.87 5.67 -2.45
C LYS A 156 -16.81 4.65 -3.08
N TYR A 157 -17.55 3.92 -2.26
CA TYR A 157 -18.53 2.95 -2.72
C TYR A 157 -19.73 3.64 -3.41
N GLY A 158 -20.20 3.03 -4.49
CA GLY A 158 -21.45 3.43 -5.15
C GLY A 158 -21.29 4.22 -6.46
N ASP A 159 -20.08 4.56 -6.87
CA ASP A 159 -19.80 5.09 -8.22
C ASP A 159 -19.08 4.03 -9.06
N GLN A 160 -19.86 3.16 -9.68
CA GLN A 160 -19.31 2.05 -10.48
C GLN A 160 -18.51 2.55 -11.69
N LYS A 161 -18.95 3.66 -12.29
CA LYS A 161 -18.26 4.23 -13.46
C LYS A 161 -16.88 4.74 -13.09
N TRP A 162 -16.76 5.45 -11.96
CA TRP A 162 -15.47 5.91 -11.46
C TRP A 162 -14.56 4.74 -11.04
N SER A 163 -15.14 3.75 -10.35
CA SER A 163 -14.44 2.53 -9.98
C SER A 163 -13.86 1.82 -11.21
N ASP A 164 -14.61 1.73 -12.30
CA ASP A 164 -14.17 1.10 -13.54
C ASP A 164 -13.05 1.90 -14.22
N VAL A 165 -13.13 3.22 -14.24
CA VAL A 165 -12.05 4.09 -14.76
C VAL A 165 -10.74 3.80 -14.04
N ILE A 166 -10.72 3.85 -12.71
CA ILE A 166 -9.50 3.65 -11.95
C ILE A 166 -9.03 2.19 -12.04
N ARG A 167 -9.94 1.22 -11.97
CA ARG A 167 -9.64 -0.21 -12.10
C ARG A 167 -8.93 -0.53 -13.42
N TRP A 168 -9.49 -0.07 -14.52
CA TRP A 168 -8.92 -0.31 -15.84
C TRP A 168 -7.62 0.46 -16.07
N THR A 169 -7.46 1.63 -15.49
CA THR A 169 -6.18 2.33 -15.48
C THR A 169 -5.09 1.46 -14.83
N ILE A 170 -5.39 0.82 -13.70
CA ILE A 170 -4.43 -0.08 -13.02
C ILE A 170 -4.15 -1.32 -13.87
N TYR A 171 -5.17 -1.95 -14.44
CA TYR A 171 -4.97 -3.12 -15.30
C TYR A 171 -4.17 -2.80 -16.57
N VAL A 172 -4.38 -1.63 -17.17
CA VAL A 172 -3.57 -1.18 -18.31
C VAL A 172 -2.10 -1.04 -17.92
N LEU A 173 -1.81 -0.53 -16.72
CA LEU A 173 -0.43 -0.44 -16.23
C LEU A 173 0.19 -1.84 -16.01
N PHE A 174 -0.56 -2.81 -15.49
CA PHE A 174 -0.06 -4.19 -15.35
C PHE A 174 0.21 -4.84 -16.71
N ILE A 175 -0.69 -4.67 -17.67
CA ILE A 175 -0.53 -5.18 -19.02
C ILE A 175 0.68 -4.51 -19.71
N ALA A 176 0.84 -3.20 -19.56
CA ALA A 176 1.98 -2.47 -20.09
C ALA A 176 3.31 -2.98 -19.51
N GLU A 177 3.38 -3.22 -18.20
CA GLU A 177 4.55 -3.77 -17.53
C GLU A 177 4.88 -5.17 -18.07
N GLU A 178 3.88 -6.04 -18.24
CA GLU A 178 4.07 -7.39 -18.81
C GLU A 178 4.61 -7.35 -20.24
N MET A 179 4.18 -6.36 -21.03
CA MET A 179 4.68 -6.12 -22.39
C MET A 179 6.03 -5.39 -22.44
N GLY A 180 6.56 -4.94 -21.32
CA GLY A 180 7.75 -4.08 -21.27
C GLY A 180 7.52 -2.66 -21.77
N ILE A 181 6.27 -2.19 -21.83
CA ILE A 181 5.88 -0.85 -22.27
C ILE A 181 5.92 0.10 -21.06
N ASN A 182 6.57 1.24 -21.23
CA ASN A 182 6.66 2.28 -20.19
C ASN A 182 6.74 3.68 -20.83
N SER A 183 6.71 4.73 -20.00
CA SER A 183 6.72 6.12 -20.44
C SER A 183 7.95 6.53 -21.29
N LYS A 184 9.03 5.75 -21.27
CA LYS A 184 10.26 6.06 -22.03
C LYS A 184 10.28 5.41 -23.42
N ASN A 185 9.51 4.33 -23.61
CA ASN A 185 9.54 3.54 -24.83
C ASN A 185 8.20 3.40 -25.55
N ILE A 186 7.10 3.90 -24.98
CA ILE A 186 5.75 3.75 -25.55
C ILE A 186 5.66 4.19 -27.01
N ASP A 187 6.36 5.25 -27.39
CA ASP A 187 6.36 5.73 -28.78
C ASP A 187 6.99 4.73 -29.76
N SER A 188 7.88 3.85 -29.33
CA SER A 188 8.45 2.80 -30.17
C SER A 188 7.50 1.65 -30.48
N PHE A 189 6.40 1.56 -29.76
CA PHE A 189 5.35 0.56 -29.97
C PHE A 189 4.22 1.01 -30.93
N LYS A 190 4.27 2.25 -31.40
CA LYS A 190 3.39 2.73 -32.47
C LYS A 190 3.63 1.95 -33.75
N ASN A 191 2.55 1.54 -34.40
CA ASN A 191 2.58 0.70 -35.63
C ASN A 191 3.33 -0.64 -35.44
N HIS A 192 3.28 -1.19 -34.23
CA HIS A 192 3.95 -2.47 -33.94
C HIS A 192 3.34 -3.60 -34.78
N ILE A 193 4.15 -4.61 -35.15
CA ILE A 193 3.72 -5.72 -36.02
C ILE A 193 2.75 -6.68 -35.28
N ASP A 194 2.89 -6.82 -33.97
CA ASP A 194 2.04 -7.71 -33.16
C ASP A 194 0.62 -7.14 -33.03
N PRO A 195 -0.42 -7.89 -33.48
CA PRO A 195 -1.79 -7.44 -33.37
C PRO A 195 -2.29 -7.22 -31.93
N TYR A 196 -1.70 -7.88 -30.94
CA TYR A 196 -2.06 -7.71 -29.54
C TYR A 196 -1.57 -6.33 -29.04
N ILE A 197 -0.34 -5.98 -29.38
CA ILE A 197 0.21 -4.66 -29.05
C ILE A 197 -0.54 -3.55 -29.80
N GLN A 198 -0.86 -3.76 -31.08
CA GLN A 198 -1.68 -2.80 -31.85
C GLN A 198 -3.02 -2.53 -31.14
N ARG A 199 -3.69 -3.59 -30.65
CA ARG A 199 -4.96 -3.43 -29.91
C ARG A 199 -4.75 -2.67 -28.61
N PHE A 200 -3.71 -3.00 -27.90
CA PHE A 200 -3.37 -2.32 -26.63
C PHE A 200 -3.11 -0.84 -26.86
N MET A 201 -2.36 -0.49 -27.92
CA MET A 201 -2.07 0.89 -28.32
C MET A 201 -3.27 1.62 -28.92
N GLY A 202 -4.37 0.93 -29.22
CA GLY A 202 -5.54 1.52 -29.87
C GLY A 202 -5.35 1.85 -31.35
N GLU A 203 -4.34 1.29 -32.01
CA GLU A 203 -3.90 1.68 -33.35
C GLU A 203 -4.60 0.94 -34.50
N LYS A 204 -5.24 -0.19 -34.26
CA LYS A 204 -5.83 -0.97 -35.33
C LYS A 204 -7.20 -0.43 -35.73
N ASN A 205 -7.21 0.23 -36.93
CA ASN A 205 -8.37 0.49 -37.76
C ASN A 205 -9.68 0.70 -37.03
N GLY A 206 -9.91 1.86 -36.49
CA GLY A 206 -11.06 2.40 -35.78
C GLY A 206 -12.46 1.79 -35.90
N LYS A 207 -12.63 0.77 -36.72
CA LYS A 207 -13.92 0.06 -36.90
C LYS A 207 -14.05 -1.14 -35.94
N ASP A 208 -12.98 -1.85 -35.65
CA ASP A 208 -13.06 -3.10 -34.89
C ASP A 208 -12.62 -2.98 -33.45
N TYR A 209 -11.87 -1.94 -33.09
CA TYR A 209 -11.39 -1.68 -31.75
C TYR A 209 -11.57 -0.20 -31.38
N PRO A 210 -12.85 0.21 -31.10
CA PRO A 210 -13.05 1.55 -30.54
C PRO A 210 -12.22 1.67 -29.27
N HIS A 211 -11.59 2.82 -29.06
CA HIS A 211 -10.88 3.14 -27.81
C HIS A 211 -11.65 2.62 -26.61
N LEU A 212 -11.10 1.65 -25.89
CA LEU A 212 -11.77 1.08 -24.71
C LEU A 212 -12.11 2.18 -23.70
N GLY A 213 -11.27 3.20 -23.63
CA GLY A 213 -11.52 4.39 -22.84
C GLY A 213 -12.81 5.14 -23.21
N ALA A 214 -13.21 5.16 -24.48
CA ALA A 214 -14.45 5.81 -24.88
C ALA A 214 -15.69 5.19 -24.24
N LYS A 215 -15.68 3.86 -23.99
CA LYS A 215 -16.75 3.18 -23.24
C LYS A 215 -16.80 3.57 -21.76
N LEU A 216 -15.69 4.04 -21.23
CA LEU A 216 -15.59 4.62 -19.89
C LEU A 216 -15.91 6.13 -19.87
N GLY A 217 -16.15 6.73 -21.05
CA GLY A 217 -16.40 8.15 -21.21
C GLY A 217 -15.13 9.02 -21.21
N LEU A 218 -13.98 8.40 -21.47
CA LEU A 218 -12.71 9.12 -21.63
C LEU A 218 -12.55 9.58 -23.08
N SER A 219 -12.07 10.80 -23.29
CA SER A 219 -11.65 11.28 -24.62
C SER A 219 -10.36 10.58 -25.05
N ALA A 220 -10.19 10.47 -26.36
CA ALA A 220 -8.96 9.98 -26.97
C ALA A 220 -7.80 10.97 -26.73
#